data_95858c1c56b8b8f02a7e1cbb49caa736
#
_entry.id   95858c1c56b8b8f02a7e1cbb49caa736
#
_cell.length_a   1.000
_cell.length_b   1.000
_cell.length_c   1.000
_cell.angle_alpha   90.00
_cell.angle_beta   90.00
_cell.angle_gamma   90.00
#
_symmetry.space_group_name_H-M   'P 1'
#
loop_
_entity.id
_entity.type
_entity.pdbx_description
1 polymer ?
#
loop_
_entity_poly.entity_id
_entity_poly.type
_entity_poly.pdbx_seq_one_letter_code
_entity_poly.pdbx_strand_id
1 'polypeptide(L)'
;MSDPDLNDTEQQIRADRLAKVDALRAAGTEPYPNSFADRTAAAEVRERHGDIPPDTETGARARLAGRIMGRRGHGKAMFLDLVDASGRIQLQATADVTPRYDDLRELDLGDLLGVEGEVFSSRRGELTVRVAGWTLLAKALRPLPEKFHGLTDTEARYRQRYLDLMVNQESRDDAIARSRVITAMRRVLDEHGFIEVETPVLQPLYGGALARPFTTHHNELDRMLYLRIATELYLKRLIVAGLERVYEIGKDFRNEGVSFKHNPEFTMLEWYQAYADYRDGMELTERVVAAAGDAAGTELDLTPPWPRIPLREAIIEHAGIDPMIDRDPERLKRFMAERGVDHSADHTWAQAVDHVLSHFVEPRITSPAFLIDYPVELSPFAKRSPAHPELVERFEAFCNGAEILNGYSELNDPIDQRQRFEDAIRAREAGDEDAPPIDEDYLLAMEYGMPPTCGVGIGIDRLVMLLRGKPSIREGILFPALRDRM
;
A
#
# COMPACT_ATOMS: atom_id res chain seq x y z
N MET A 1 -24.50 7.10 28.11
CA MET A 1 -23.07 7.44 28.12
C MET A 1 -22.83 8.45 27.02
N SER A 2 -22.39 9.65 27.36
CA SER A 2 -21.93 10.66 26.37
C SER A 2 -20.64 10.13 25.73
N ASP A 3 -20.57 10.18 24.41
CA ASP A 3 -19.37 9.85 23.65
C ASP A 3 -18.50 11.10 23.61
N PRO A 4 -17.31 11.13 24.23
CA PRO A 4 -16.49 12.34 24.34
C PRO A 4 -16.01 12.89 23.01
N ASP A 5 -16.07 12.10 21.93
CA ASP A 5 -15.66 12.48 20.59
C ASP A 5 -16.77 13.19 19.77
N LEU A 6 -17.97 13.33 20.32
CA LEU A 6 -19.11 13.97 19.65
C LEU A 6 -19.41 15.34 20.25
N ASN A 7 -19.68 16.32 19.40
CA ASN A 7 -20.25 17.59 19.85
C ASN A 7 -21.73 17.42 20.26
N ASP A 8 -22.30 18.42 20.93
CA ASP A 8 -23.68 18.36 21.47
C ASP A 8 -24.73 18.05 20.39
N THR A 9 -24.56 18.59 19.19
CA THR A 9 -25.47 18.36 18.05
C THR A 9 -25.39 16.91 17.58
N GLU A 10 -24.20 16.35 17.47
CA GLU A 10 -24.01 14.95 17.07
C GLU A 10 -24.51 13.98 18.12
N GLN A 11 -24.37 14.32 19.40
CA GLN A 11 -24.92 13.53 20.51
C GLN A 11 -26.45 13.52 20.43
N GLN A 12 -27.11 14.65 20.16
CA GLN A 12 -28.55 14.72 19.99
C GLN A 12 -29.02 13.89 18.79
N ILE A 13 -28.38 14.04 17.62
CA ILE A 13 -28.69 13.25 16.42
C ILE A 13 -28.58 11.74 16.72
N ARG A 14 -27.53 11.34 17.42
CA ARG A 14 -27.34 9.94 17.81
C ARG A 14 -28.45 9.43 18.73
N ALA A 15 -28.88 10.25 19.71
CA ALA A 15 -29.95 9.90 20.62
C ALA A 15 -31.30 9.75 19.87
N ASP A 16 -31.60 10.67 18.96
CA ASP A 16 -32.82 10.62 18.12
C ASP A 16 -32.83 9.37 17.23
N ARG A 17 -31.69 9.00 16.64
CA ARG A 17 -31.58 7.80 15.80
C ARG A 17 -31.65 6.51 16.60
N LEU A 18 -31.16 6.48 17.85
CA LEU A 18 -31.35 5.37 18.77
C LEU A 18 -32.83 5.18 19.12
N ALA A 19 -33.55 6.26 19.39
CA ALA A 19 -35.00 6.20 19.64
C ALA A 19 -35.76 5.62 18.42
N LYS A 20 -35.33 5.95 17.17
CA LYS A 20 -35.87 5.33 15.96
C LYS A 20 -35.60 3.82 15.90
N VAL A 21 -34.42 3.35 16.32
CA VAL A 21 -34.11 1.92 16.41
C VAL A 21 -35.06 1.20 17.37
N ASP A 22 -35.30 1.78 18.56
CA ASP A 22 -36.19 1.21 19.55
C ASP A 22 -37.65 1.16 19.05
N ALA A 23 -38.09 2.22 18.36
CA ALA A 23 -39.41 2.29 17.74
C ALA A 23 -39.58 1.23 16.63
N LEU A 24 -38.58 1.04 15.78
CA LEU A 24 -38.60 -0.01 14.74
C LEU A 24 -38.72 -1.42 15.35
N ARG A 25 -37.93 -1.69 16.38
CA ARG A 25 -37.99 -2.99 17.09
C ARG A 25 -39.37 -3.21 17.78
N ALA A 26 -39.91 -2.18 18.42
CA ALA A 26 -41.23 -2.24 19.02
C ALA A 26 -42.34 -2.47 17.98
N ALA A 27 -42.16 -1.99 16.74
CA ALA A 27 -43.05 -2.25 15.61
C ALA A 27 -42.79 -3.60 14.89
N GLY A 28 -41.91 -4.46 15.44
CA GLY A 28 -41.57 -5.76 14.85
C GLY A 28 -40.69 -5.69 13.61
N THR A 29 -40.07 -4.54 13.33
CA THR A 29 -39.12 -4.38 12.21
C THR A 29 -37.68 -4.50 12.73
N GLU A 30 -36.93 -5.48 12.21
CA GLU A 30 -35.49 -5.64 12.53
C GLU A 30 -34.67 -4.59 11.78
N PRO A 31 -34.02 -3.62 12.46
CA PRO A 31 -33.25 -2.56 11.81
C PRO A 31 -31.88 -3.02 11.33
N TYR A 32 -31.46 -4.26 11.65
CA TYR A 32 -30.16 -4.85 11.29
C TYR A 32 -30.35 -6.32 10.87
N PRO A 33 -31.06 -6.59 9.76
CA PRO A 33 -31.30 -7.96 9.30
C PRO A 33 -29.99 -8.67 8.91
N ASN A 34 -30.00 -10.00 9.00
CA ASN A 34 -28.80 -10.82 8.75
C ASN A 34 -28.38 -10.90 7.29
N SER A 35 -29.28 -10.66 6.33
CA SER A 35 -29.00 -10.82 4.91
C SER A 35 -29.93 -10.01 4.01
N PHE A 36 -29.47 -9.75 2.79
CA PHE A 36 -30.24 -9.25 1.67
C PHE A 36 -29.65 -9.88 0.40
N ALA A 37 -30.13 -11.06 0.04
CA ALA A 37 -29.61 -11.87 -1.07
C ALA A 37 -30.03 -11.35 -2.45
N ASP A 38 -29.45 -11.91 -3.52
CA ASP A 38 -29.83 -11.73 -4.94
C ASP A 38 -29.85 -10.26 -5.40
N ARG A 39 -28.94 -9.45 -4.88
CA ARG A 39 -28.79 -8.05 -5.29
C ARG A 39 -27.99 -7.92 -6.58
N THR A 40 -28.41 -7.00 -7.44
CA THR A 40 -27.67 -6.53 -8.61
C THR A 40 -26.81 -5.30 -8.22
N ALA A 41 -25.62 -5.16 -8.77
CA ALA A 41 -24.79 -3.97 -8.56
C ALA A 41 -25.36 -2.76 -9.33
N ALA A 42 -25.21 -1.54 -8.79
CA ALA A 42 -25.66 -0.32 -9.46
C ALA A 42 -24.99 -0.12 -10.84
N ALA A 43 -23.70 -0.47 -10.98
CA ALA A 43 -22.99 -0.42 -12.26
C ALA A 43 -23.60 -1.37 -13.29
N GLU A 44 -23.99 -2.59 -12.90
CA GLU A 44 -24.60 -3.57 -13.78
C GLU A 44 -25.97 -3.11 -14.32
N VAL A 45 -26.78 -2.46 -13.46
CA VAL A 45 -28.04 -1.85 -13.91
C VAL A 45 -27.76 -0.70 -14.89
N ARG A 46 -26.73 0.06 -14.65
CA ARG A 46 -26.33 1.16 -15.52
C ARG A 46 -25.76 0.67 -16.85
N GLU A 47 -24.96 -0.38 -16.85
CA GLU A 47 -24.43 -1.01 -18.08
C GLU A 47 -25.55 -1.55 -18.97
N ARG A 48 -26.56 -2.17 -18.36
CA ARG A 48 -27.70 -2.76 -19.12
C ARG A 48 -28.69 -1.73 -19.65
N HIS A 49 -28.86 -0.60 -18.93
CA HIS A 49 -29.96 0.34 -19.18
C HIS A 49 -29.52 1.81 -19.27
N GLY A 50 -28.20 2.12 -19.24
CA GLY A 50 -27.69 3.51 -19.20
C GLY A 50 -28.03 4.35 -20.43
N ASP A 51 -28.17 3.70 -21.60
CA ASP A 51 -28.36 4.35 -22.89
C ASP A 51 -29.84 4.48 -23.30
N ILE A 52 -30.79 4.18 -22.41
CA ILE A 52 -32.22 4.34 -22.75
C ILE A 52 -32.61 5.82 -22.84
N PRO A 53 -33.46 6.20 -23.84
CA PRO A 53 -33.92 7.59 -23.97
C PRO A 53 -34.63 8.12 -22.71
N PRO A 54 -34.64 9.44 -22.50
CA PRO A 54 -35.47 10.05 -21.46
C PRO A 54 -36.93 9.63 -21.54
N ASP A 55 -37.60 9.60 -20.38
CA ASP A 55 -39.04 9.26 -20.23
C ASP A 55 -39.39 7.84 -20.77
N THR A 56 -38.49 6.88 -20.58
CA THR A 56 -38.65 5.50 -21.08
C THR A 56 -38.78 4.51 -19.92
N GLU A 57 -39.86 3.73 -19.95
CA GLU A 57 -40.08 2.58 -19.05
C GLU A 57 -39.46 1.33 -19.69
N THR A 58 -38.71 0.55 -18.89
CA THR A 58 -38.01 -0.66 -19.43
C THR A 58 -38.76 -1.94 -19.18
N GLY A 59 -39.67 -1.99 -18.20
CA GLY A 59 -40.29 -3.22 -17.70
C GLY A 59 -39.30 -4.11 -16.93
N ALA A 60 -38.01 -3.78 -16.91
CA ALA A 60 -37.01 -4.54 -16.18
C ALA A 60 -37.06 -4.24 -14.67
N ARG A 61 -36.84 -5.28 -13.87
CA ARG A 61 -36.77 -5.11 -12.41
C ARG A 61 -35.34 -5.25 -11.91
N ALA A 62 -34.98 -4.44 -10.93
CA ALA A 62 -33.72 -4.53 -10.23
C ALA A 62 -33.94 -4.68 -8.73
N ARG A 63 -33.04 -5.44 -8.09
CA ARG A 63 -32.94 -5.59 -6.65
C ARG A 63 -31.59 -5.02 -6.21
N LEU A 64 -31.59 -3.91 -5.50
CA LEU A 64 -30.39 -3.12 -5.17
C LEU A 64 -30.21 -3.01 -3.67
N ALA A 65 -28.97 -2.87 -3.22
CA ALA A 65 -28.66 -2.52 -1.84
C ALA A 65 -27.52 -1.50 -1.80
N GLY A 66 -27.65 -0.50 -0.95
CA GLY A 66 -26.64 0.55 -0.82
C GLY A 66 -26.95 1.53 0.31
N ARG A 67 -26.11 2.54 0.43
CA ARG A 67 -26.23 3.61 1.41
C ARG A 67 -27.02 4.79 0.83
N ILE A 68 -27.95 5.34 1.61
CA ILE A 68 -28.66 6.58 1.25
C ILE A 68 -27.70 7.74 1.42
N MET A 69 -27.23 8.29 0.30
CA MET A 69 -26.28 9.42 0.28
C MET A 69 -26.95 10.75 -0.06
N GLY A 70 -28.19 10.72 -0.52
CA GLY A 70 -28.94 11.90 -0.88
C GLY A 70 -30.44 11.70 -0.83
N ARG A 71 -31.16 12.77 -0.50
CA ARG A 71 -32.63 12.80 -0.53
C ARG A 71 -33.11 14.14 -1.07
N ARG A 72 -34.07 14.09 -2.00
CA ARG A 72 -34.71 15.27 -2.63
C ARG A 72 -36.20 15.00 -2.78
N GLY A 73 -37.01 16.06 -2.81
CA GLY A 73 -38.45 15.97 -3.03
C GLY A 73 -39.26 16.26 -1.76
N HIS A 74 -40.53 16.53 -1.95
CA HIS A 74 -41.49 16.89 -0.89
C HIS A 74 -42.85 16.24 -1.17
N GLY A 75 -43.63 16.07 -0.11
CA GLY A 75 -45.01 15.57 -0.20
C GLY A 75 -45.08 14.11 -0.62
N LYS A 76 -45.74 13.84 -1.77
CA LYS A 76 -46.10 12.47 -2.20
C LYS A 76 -45.03 11.79 -3.05
N ALA A 77 -43.89 12.43 -3.32
CA ALA A 77 -42.78 11.85 -4.11
C ALA A 77 -41.44 12.31 -3.58
N MET A 78 -40.50 11.38 -3.52
CA MET A 78 -39.10 11.68 -3.19
C MET A 78 -38.14 10.87 -4.07
N PHE A 79 -36.94 11.41 -4.22
CA PHE A 79 -35.80 10.77 -4.86
C PHE A 79 -34.72 10.54 -3.83
N LEU A 80 -34.10 9.36 -3.88
CA LEU A 80 -32.96 8.98 -3.05
C LEU A 80 -31.77 8.70 -3.95
N ASP A 81 -30.57 9.11 -3.53
CA ASP A 81 -29.33 8.66 -4.12
C ASP A 81 -28.83 7.44 -3.34
N LEU A 82 -28.90 6.25 -3.93
CA LEU A 82 -28.38 5.02 -3.37
C LEU A 82 -26.98 4.78 -3.91
N VAL A 83 -26.01 4.53 -3.02
CA VAL A 83 -24.61 4.29 -3.38
C VAL A 83 -24.19 2.93 -2.86
N ASP A 84 -23.69 2.08 -3.75
CA ASP A 84 -23.03 0.82 -3.45
C ASP A 84 -21.54 0.86 -3.79
N ALA A 85 -20.84 -0.28 -3.74
CA ALA A 85 -19.43 -0.37 -4.08
C ALA A 85 -19.12 -0.06 -5.56
N SER A 86 -20.13 -0.19 -6.44
CA SER A 86 -19.99 -0.02 -7.88
C SER A 86 -20.41 1.38 -8.38
N GLY A 87 -21.04 2.17 -7.52
CA GLY A 87 -21.43 3.53 -7.85
C GLY A 87 -22.81 3.97 -7.33
N ARG A 88 -23.32 5.07 -7.88
CA ARG A 88 -24.58 5.70 -7.49
C ARG A 88 -25.71 5.33 -8.45
N ILE A 89 -26.92 5.12 -7.95
CA ILE A 89 -28.14 5.02 -8.72
C ILE A 89 -29.26 5.85 -8.07
N GLN A 90 -30.11 6.47 -8.86
CA GLN A 90 -31.27 7.21 -8.33
C GLN A 90 -32.42 6.24 -8.05
N LEU A 91 -33.10 6.44 -6.94
CA LEU A 91 -34.37 5.81 -6.60
C LEU A 91 -35.50 6.84 -6.64
N GLN A 92 -36.67 6.42 -7.10
CA GLN A 92 -37.90 7.19 -6.96
C GLN A 92 -38.87 6.43 -6.06
N ALA A 93 -39.35 7.08 -5.01
CA ALA A 93 -40.40 6.56 -4.17
C ALA A 93 -41.61 7.50 -4.21
N THR A 94 -42.81 6.94 -4.33
CA THR A 94 -44.06 7.67 -4.38
C THR A 94 -45.10 7.04 -3.48
N ALA A 95 -45.96 7.85 -2.88
CA ALA A 95 -46.94 7.42 -1.87
C ALA A 95 -48.01 6.45 -2.42
N ASP A 96 -48.22 6.43 -3.74
CA ASP A 96 -49.18 5.58 -4.44
C ASP A 96 -48.61 4.21 -4.84
N VAL A 97 -47.26 4.11 -4.99
CA VAL A 97 -46.61 2.86 -5.47
C VAL A 97 -45.76 2.22 -4.36
N THR A 98 -45.07 3.02 -3.56
CA THR A 98 -44.07 2.52 -2.59
C THR A 98 -44.73 2.11 -1.28
N PRO A 99 -44.69 0.84 -0.90
CA PRO A 99 -45.21 0.39 0.39
C PRO A 99 -44.53 1.09 1.56
N ARG A 100 -45.30 1.43 2.59
CA ARG A 100 -44.77 2.13 3.78
C ARG A 100 -43.96 3.38 3.43
N TYR A 101 -44.48 4.19 2.48
CA TYR A 101 -43.81 5.40 1.98
C TYR A 101 -43.42 6.37 3.10
N ASP A 102 -44.29 6.58 4.09
CA ASP A 102 -44.02 7.48 5.21
C ASP A 102 -42.87 6.94 6.09
N ASP A 103 -42.79 5.64 6.33
CA ASP A 103 -41.67 5.03 7.06
C ASP A 103 -40.35 5.19 6.28
N LEU A 104 -40.36 4.99 4.96
CA LEU A 104 -39.19 5.21 4.11
C LEU A 104 -38.72 6.67 4.16
N ARG A 105 -39.65 7.59 4.28
CA ARG A 105 -39.34 9.03 4.38
C ARG A 105 -38.66 9.42 5.70
N GLU A 106 -38.92 8.64 6.78
CA GLU A 106 -38.30 8.84 8.10
C GLU A 106 -36.89 8.25 8.23
N LEU A 107 -36.40 7.52 7.22
CA LEU A 107 -35.01 7.05 7.20
C LEU A 107 -34.04 8.22 7.11
N ASP A 108 -32.85 8.03 7.64
CA ASP A 108 -31.83 9.09 7.67
C ASP A 108 -30.78 8.90 6.55
N LEU A 109 -30.10 9.98 6.20
CA LEU A 109 -28.89 9.87 5.38
C LEU A 109 -27.85 9.04 6.11
N GLY A 110 -27.23 8.11 5.37
CA GLY A 110 -26.29 7.14 5.92
C GLY A 110 -26.90 5.77 6.19
N ASP A 111 -28.22 5.62 6.27
CA ASP A 111 -28.87 4.33 6.40
C ASP A 111 -28.55 3.41 5.20
N LEU A 112 -28.40 2.12 5.44
CA LEU A 112 -28.30 1.12 4.38
C LEU A 112 -29.70 0.61 4.02
N LEU A 113 -30.04 0.67 2.76
CA LEU A 113 -31.34 0.37 2.21
C LEU A 113 -31.25 -0.70 1.12
N GLY A 114 -32.07 -1.72 1.21
CA GLY A 114 -32.38 -2.65 0.14
C GLY A 114 -33.67 -2.22 -0.56
N VAL A 115 -33.70 -2.26 -1.87
CA VAL A 115 -34.87 -1.92 -2.69
C VAL A 115 -35.10 -2.91 -3.81
N GLU A 116 -36.36 -3.05 -4.18
CA GLU A 116 -36.80 -3.73 -5.38
C GLU A 116 -37.70 -2.80 -6.18
N GLY A 117 -37.51 -2.76 -7.50
CA GLY A 117 -38.30 -1.88 -8.31
C GLY A 117 -38.04 -1.98 -9.80
N GLU A 118 -38.80 -1.22 -10.55
CA GLU A 118 -38.71 -1.13 -12.00
C GLU A 118 -37.64 -0.09 -12.42
N VAL A 119 -36.82 -0.47 -13.39
CA VAL A 119 -35.81 0.41 -13.97
C VAL A 119 -36.43 1.29 -15.06
N PHE A 120 -36.23 2.58 -15.02
CA PHE A 120 -36.70 3.52 -16.06
C PHE A 120 -35.76 4.73 -16.19
N SER A 121 -35.89 5.45 -17.29
CA SER A 121 -35.24 6.75 -17.47
C SER A 121 -36.22 7.87 -17.15
N SER A 122 -35.82 8.74 -16.24
CA SER A 122 -36.64 9.88 -15.85
C SER A 122 -36.80 10.87 -17.02
N ARG A 123 -37.74 11.80 -16.93
CA ARG A 123 -37.91 12.87 -17.94
C ARG A 123 -36.66 13.71 -18.20
N ARG A 124 -35.73 13.73 -17.25
CA ARG A 124 -34.42 14.42 -17.37
C ARG A 124 -33.29 13.50 -17.86
N GLY A 125 -33.60 12.24 -18.22
CA GLY A 125 -32.63 11.27 -18.66
C GLY A 125 -31.82 10.59 -17.55
N GLU A 126 -32.21 10.76 -16.26
CA GLU A 126 -31.51 10.07 -15.16
C GLU A 126 -32.05 8.66 -15.00
N LEU A 127 -31.15 7.66 -15.07
CA LEU A 127 -31.50 6.26 -14.82
C LEU A 127 -31.96 6.08 -13.39
N THR A 128 -33.16 5.57 -13.20
CA THR A 128 -33.87 5.58 -11.93
C THR A 128 -34.54 4.24 -11.68
N VAL A 129 -34.61 3.82 -10.42
CA VAL A 129 -35.40 2.67 -9.99
C VAL A 129 -36.63 3.15 -9.21
N ARG A 130 -37.83 2.83 -9.72
CA ARG A 130 -39.10 3.08 -9.05
C ARG A 130 -39.30 2.05 -7.94
N VAL A 131 -39.29 2.47 -6.69
CA VAL A 131 -39.32 1.61 -5.52
C VAL A 131 -40.70 0.95 -5.37
N ALA A 132 -40.77 -0.35 -5.61
CA ALA A 132 -41.96 -1.20 -5.41
C ALA A 132 -41.90 -2.01 -4.10
N GLY A 133 -40.72 -2.12 -3.49
CA GLY A 133 -40.46 -2.74 -2.20
C GLY A 133 -39.16 -2.28 -1.60
N TRP A 134 -39.07 -2.25 -0.26
CA TRP A 134 -37.86 -1.84 0.42
C TRP A 134 -37.70 -2.51 1.79
N THR A 135 -36.46 -2.61 2.25
CA THR A 135 -36.05 -3.16 3.55
C THR A 135 -34.91 -2.31 4.10
N LEU A 136 -35.04 -1.86 5.36
CA LEU A 136 -33.89 -1.28 6.08
C LEU A 136 -32.86 -2.37 6.36
N LEU A 137 -31.60 -2.17 5.95
CA LEU A 137 -30.52 -3.14 6.12
C LEU A 137 -29.59 -2.78 7.28
N ALA A 138 -29.41 -1.48 7.54
CA ALA A 138 -28.73 -1.02 8.76
C ALA A 138 -29.09 0.44 9.02
N LYS A 139 -29.49 0.73 10.26
CA LYS A 139 -29.69 2.09 10.74
C LYS A 139 -28.36 2.74 11.10
N ALA A 140 -28.03 3.83 10.43
CA ALA A 140 -26.86 4.65 10.77
C ALA A 140 -27.14 5.51 12.00
N LEU A 141 -26.36 5.32 13.06
CA LEU A 141 -26.56 6.07 14.30
C LEU A 141 -25.85 7.42 14.34
N ARG A 142 -24.81 7.61 13.51
CA ARG A 142 -24.07 8.86 13.41
C ARG A 142 -24.37 9.56 12.09
N PRO A 143 -24.35 10.91 12.04
CA PRO A 143 -24.46 11.63 10.79
C PRO A 143 -23.24 11.34 9.91
N LEU A 144 -23.44 11.44 8.59
CA LEU A 144 -22.32 11.47 7.66
C LEU A 144 -21.58 12.80 7.76
N PRO A 145 -20.27 12.87 7.45
CA PRO A 145 -19.57 14.14 7.25
C PRO A 145 -20.30 15.01 6.22
N GLU A 146 -20.13 16.34 6.30
CA GLU A 146 -20.83 17.27 5.42
C GLU A 146 -20.63 16.95 3.94
N LYS A 147 -21.75 16.98 3.20
CA LYS A 147 -21.90 16.47 1.84
C LYS A 147 -21.10 17.23 0.78
N PHE A 148 -20.77 18.51 1.01
CA PHE A 148 -20.22 19.38 -0.03
C PHE A 148 -18.71 19.42 -0.11
N HIS A 149 -18.01 19.02 0.96
CA HIS A 149 -16.56 19.09 1.03
C HIS A 149 -15.91 17.73 1.34
N GLY A 150 -16.70 16.68 1.59
CA GLY A 150 -16.18 15.39 2.05
C GLY A 150 -15.44 15.53 3.38
N LEU A 151 -14.64 14.55 3.71
CA LEU A 151 -13.69 14.62 4.82
C LEU A 151 -12.38 15.21 4.27
N THR A 152 -12.18 16.55 4.42
CA THR A 152 -11.03 17.26 3.83
C THR A 152 -9.80 17.29 4.72
N ASP A 153 -10.00 17.20 6.05
CA ASP A 153 -8.90 17.13 6.99
C ASP A 153 -8.12 15.81 6.82
N THR A 154 -6.86 15.91 6.44
CA THR A 154 -6.01 14.77 6.12
C THR A 154 -5.80 13.84 7.31
N GLU A 155 -5.66 14.39 8.51
CA GLU A 155 -5.47 13.55 9.71
C GLU A 155 -6.76 12.82 10.08
N ALA A 156 -7.91 13.49 9.98
CA ALA A 156 -9.22 12.85 10.19
C ALA A 156 -9.46 11.73 9.16
N ARG A 157 -9.08 11.92 7.87
CA ARG A 157 -9.13 10.88 6.82
C ARG A 157 -8.33 9.64 7.19
N TYR A 158 -7.14 9.81 7.74
CA TYR A 158 -6.30 8.68 8.14
C TYR A 158 -6.82 7.97 9.38
N ARG A 159 -7.31 8.71 10.39
CA ARG A 159 -7.84 8.15 11.65
C ARG A 159 -9.19 7.48 11.49
N GLN A 160 -10.06 8.05 10.66
CA GLN A 160 -11.40 7.56 10.37
C GLN A 160 -11.51 7.09 8.91
N ARG A 161 -10.60 6.24 8.48
CA ARG A 161 -10.50 5.77 7.10
C ARG A 161 -11.81 5.18 6.57
N TYR A 162 -12.62 4.57 7.42
CA TYR A 162 -13.95 4.08 7.04
C TYR A 162 -14.90 5.21 6.62
N LEU A 163 -14.79 6.40 7.21
CA LEU A 163 -15.54 7.58 6.75
C LEU A 163 -14.95 8.14 5.46
N ASP A 164 -13.62 8.24 5.37
CA ASP A 164 -12.93 8.68 4.16
C ASP A 164 -13.35 7.81 2.96
N LEU A 165 -13.26 6.49 3.06
CA LEU A 165 -13.70 5.55 2.02
C LEU A 165 -15.20 5.62 1.73
N MET A 166 -16.01 6.08 2.67
CA MET A 166 -17.46 6.21 2.50
C MET A 166 -17.84 7.44 1.68
N VAL A 167 -17.11 8.53 1.82
CA VAL A 167 -17.48 9.85 1.24
C VAL A 167 -16.54 10.30 0.12
N ASN A 168 -15.28 9.83 0.08
CA ASN A 168 -14.28 10.17 -0.91
C ASN A 168 -14.09 9.03 -1.91
N GLN A 169 -14.52 9.23 -3.15
CA GLN A 169 -14.38 8.22 -4.20
C GLN A 169 -12.91 7.93 -4.53
N GLU A 170 -12.07 8.96 -4.57
CA GLU A 170 -10.64 8.84 -4.85
C GLU A 170 -9.94 7.91 -3.87
N SER A 171 -10.20 8.03 -2.56
CA SER A 171 -9.62 7.14 -1.54
C SER A 171 -10.04 5.67 -1.74
N ARG A 172 -11.27 5.46 -2.21
CA ARG A 172 -11.77 4.13 -2.55
C ARG A 172 -11.08 3.56 -3.78
N ASP A 173 -10.90 4.40 -4.80
CA ASP A 173 -10.22 4.02 -6.05
C ASP A 173 -8.75 3.67 -5.78
N ASP A 174 -8.07 4.39 -4.89
CA ASP A 174 -6.69 4.10 -4.48
C ASP A 174 -6.58 2.76 -3.74
N ALA A 175 -7.52 2.45 -2.84
CA ALA A 175 -7.56 1.16 -2.15
C ALA A 175 -7.78 -0.01 -3.13
N ILE A 176 -8.63 0.17 -4.13
CA ILE A 176 -8.88 -0.82 -5.20
C ILE A 176 -7.65 -0.94 -6.10
N ALA A 177 -7.03 0.18 -6.48
CA ALA A 177 -5.83 0.19 -7.30
C ALA A 177 -4.69 -0.57 -6.63
N ARG A 178 -4.46 -0.38 -5.32
CA ARG A 178 -3.48 -1.17 -4.56
C ARG A 178 -3.69 -2.68 -4.71
N SER A 179 -4.92 -3.14 -4.57
CA SER A 179 -5.25 -4.57 -4.72
C SER A 179 -4.97 -5.08 -6.13
N ARG A 180 -5.31 -4.28 -7.16
CA ARG A 180 -5.04 -4.61 -8.56
C ARG A 180 -3.54 -4.66 -8.87
N VAL A 181 -2.76 -3.71 -8.35
CA VAL A 181 -1.30 -3.68 -8.45
C VAL A 181 -0.70 -4.99 -7.91
N ILE A 182 -1.04 -5.38 -6.69
CA ILE A 182 -0.53 -6.62 -6.08
C ILE A 182 -0.90 -7.84 -6.93
N THR A 183 -2.14 -7.91 -7.43
CA THR A 183 -2.60 -9.01 -8.30
C THR A 183 -1.82 -9.05 -9.62
N ALA A 184 -1.53 -7.89 -10.22
CA ALA A 184 -0.77 -7.82 -11.46
C ALA A 184 0.70 -8.27 -11.26
N MET A 185 1.33 -7.85 -10.16
CA MET A 185 2.69 -8.28 -9.81
C MET A 185 2.77 -9.81 -9.62
N ARG A 186 1.82 -10.41 -8.87
CA ARG A 186 1.72 -11.86 -8.72
C ARG A 186 1.63 -12.56 -10.06
N ARG A 187 0.72 -12.10 -10.92
CA ARG A 187 0.53 -12.71 -12.23
C ARG A 187 1.81 -12.74 -13.05
N VAL A 188 2.57 -11.64 -13.08
CA VAL A 188 3.85 -11.61 -13.82
C VAL A 188 4.83 -12.63 -13.25
N LEU A 189 4.97 -12.73 -11.93
CA LEU A 189 5.87 -13.68 -11.29
C LEU A 189 5.44 -15.14 -11.53
N ASP A 190 4.15 -15.44 -11.40
CA ASP A 190 3.58 -16.77 -11.66
C ASP A 190 3.82 -17.20 -13.11
N GLU A 191 3.61 -16.29 -14.08
CA GLU A 191 3.86 -16.53 -15.53
C GLU A 191 5.35 -16.77 -15.82
N HIS A 192 6.26 -16.27 -14.95
CA HIS A 192 7.71 -16.55 -15.03
C HIS A 192 8.15 -17.77 -14.21
N GLY A 193 7.21 -18.54 -13.68
CA GLY A 193 7.46 -19.78 -12.96
C GLY A 193 7.95 -19.63 -11.54
N PHE A 194 7.67 -18.48 -10.92
CA PHE A 194 7.93 -18.30 -9.49
C PHE A 194 6.84 -18.96 -8.64
N ILE A 195 7.21 -19.36 -7.43
CA ILE A 195 6.33 -19.95 -6.42
C ILE A 195 6.16 -18.92 -5.29
N GLU A 196 4.90 -18.53 -4.98
CA GLU A 196 4.60 -17.73 -3.79
C GLU A 196 4.76 -18.61 -2.55
N VAL A 197 5.53 -18.11 -1.57
CA VAL A 197 5.79 -18.81 -0.32
C VAL A 197 5.50 -17.92 0.87
N GLU A 198 5.38 -18.53 2.05
CA GLU A 198 5.25 -17.83 3.32
C GLU A 198 6.40 -18.23 4.24
N THR A 199 7.08 -17.25 4.83
CA THR A 199 8.16 -17.46 5.79
C THR A 199 7.80 -16.85 7.16
N PRO A 200 8.50 -17.23 8.25
CA PRO A 200 8.12 -16.79 9.58
C PRO A 200 8.16 -15.27 9.77
N VAL A 201 7.05 -14.69 10.26
CA VAL A 201 7.01 -13.31 10.76
C VAL A 201 7.72 -13.18 12.11
N LEU A 202 7.53 -14.17 13.00
CA LEU A 202 8.20 -14.25 14.30
C LEU A 202 9.50 -15.05 14.15
N GLN A 203 10.62 -14.38 14.31
CA GLN A 203 11.95 -14.97 14.06
C GLN A 203 12.77 -15.02 15.34
N PRO A 204 13.59 -16.06 15.54
CA PRO A 204 14.51 -16.13 16.67
C PRO A 204 15.66 -15.14 16.57
N LEU A 205 16.05 -14.77 15.35
CA LEU A 205 17.04 -13.74 15.01
C LEU A 205 16.47 -12.87 13.89
N TYR A 206 16.79 -11.58 13.89
CA TYR A 206 16.45 -10.65 12.81
C TYR A 206 17.65 -10.46 11.88
N GLY A 207 17.40 -10.22 10.60
CA GLY A 207 18.45 -10.03 9.60
C GLY A 207 17.88 -9.76 8.21
N GLY A 208 18.77 -9.63 7.21
CA GLY A 208 18.41 -9.34 5.81
C GLY A 208 18.27 -7.85 5.52
N ALA A 209 18.39 -6.98 6.52
CA ALA A 209 18.37 -5.52 6.36
C ALA A 209 19.13 -4.84 7.50
N LEU A 210 19.41 -3.54 7.32
CA LEU A 210 19.92 -2.67 8.39
C LEU A 210 18.72 -1.90 8.96
N ALA A 211 18.15 -2.40 10.07
CA ALA A 211 16.97 -1.80 10.72
C ALA A 211 16.78 -2.34 12.13
N ARG A 212 16.07 -1.58 12.96
CA ARG A 212 15.73 -2.00 14.33
C ARG A 212 14.48 -2.87 14.33
N PRO A 213 14.50 -4.06 14.96
CA PRO A 213 13.34 -4.92 15.06
C PRO A 213 12.36 -4.49 16.15
N PHE A 214 11.08 -4.86 16.01
CA PHE A 214 10.18 -5.01 17.15
C PHE A 214 10.44 -6.35 17.83
N THR A 215 10.29 -6.39 19.15
CA THR A 215 10.49 -7.59 19.96
C THR A 215 9.19 -8.06 20.60
N THR A 216 9.06 -9.37 20.83
CA THR A 216 7.95 -9.96 21.56
C THR A 216 8.43 -11.18 22.36
N HIS A 217 7.68 -11.57 23.40
CA HIS A 217 8.00 -12.74 24.21
C HIS A 217 7.02 -13.87 23.94
N HIS A 218 7.54 -15.06 23.62
CA HIS A 218 6.74 -16.27 23.48
C HIS A 218 6.60 -16.94 24.85
N ASN A 219 5.43 -16.80 25.48
CA ASN A 219 5.21 -17.21 26.87
C ASN A 219 5.47 -18.71 27.08
N GLU A 220 4.94 -19.56 26.20
CA GLU A 220 5.03 -21.03 26.37
C GLU A 220 6.47 -21.56 26.19
N LEU A 221 7.25 -20.94 25.32
CA LEU A 221 8.65 -21.31 25.06
C LEU A 221 9.63 -20.51 25.89
N ASP A 222 9.15 -19.57 26.71
CA ASP A 222 9.94 -18.64 27.56
C ASP A 222 11.14 -18.05 26.79
N ARG A 223 10.89 -17.48 25.62
CA ARG A 223 11.95 -16.87 24.80
C ARG A 223 11.52 -15.60 24.08
N MET A 224 12.48 -14.71 23.85
CA MET A 224 12.32 -13.55 23.01
C MET A 224 12.28 -13.94 21.54
N LEU A 225 11.40 -13.29 20.79
CA LEU A 225 11.31 -13.35 19.34
C LEU A 225 11.31 -11.92 18.78
N TYR A 226 11.64 -11.83 17.50
CA TYR A 226 11.66 -10.59 16.76
C TYR A 226 10.61 -10.64 15.64
N LEU A 227 9.92 -9.54 15.39
CA LEU A 227 9.18 -9.37 14.16
C LEU A 227 10.20 -9.16 13.03
N ARG A 228 10.04 -9.85 11.91
CA ARG A 228 10.97 -9.79 10.78
C ARG A 228 11.13 -8.37 10.24
N ILE A 229 12.35 -8.00 9.88
CA ILE A 229 12.68 -6.73 9.22
C ILE A 229 12.83 -6.88 7.70
N ALA A 230 12.98 -8.12 7.21
CA ALA A 230 13.05 -8.56 5.82
C ALA A 230 12.72 -10.05 5.72
N THR A 231 12.34 -10.54 4.54
CA THR A 231 12.13 -11.96 4.24
C THR A 231 13.37 -12.64 3.67
N GLU A 232 14.37 -11.87 3.28
CA GLU A 232 15.59 -12.24 2.54
C GLU A 232 16.24 -13.55 2.98
N LEU A 233 16.64 -13.65 4.25
CA LEU A 233 17.44 -14.79 4.71
C LEU A 233 16.67 -16.13 4.68
N TYR A 234 15.34 -16.08 4.84
CA TYR A 234 14.51 -17.27 4.72
C TYR A 234 14.27 -17.66 3.26
N LEU A 235 14.05 -16.69 2.36
CA LEU A 235 13.89 -16.96 0.93
C LEU A 235 15.17 -17.52 0.32
N LYS A 236 16.35 -17.04 0.73
CA LYS A 236 17.65 -17.59 0.33
C LYS A 236 17.85 -19.04 0.80
N ARG A 237 17.36 -19.41 1.99
CA ARG A 237 17.37 -20.81 2.44
C ARG A 237 16.52 -21.71 1.54
N LEU A 238 15.39 -21.19 1.00
CA LEU A 238 14.57 -21.94 0.04
C LEU A 238 15.30 -22.11 -1.30
N ILE A 239 16.07 -21.12 -1.74
CA ILE A 239 16.94 -21.23 -2.92
C ILE A 239 18.00 -22.35 -2.70
N VAL A 240 18.68 -22.37 -1.55
CA VAL A 240 19.61 -23.45 -1.18
C VAL A 240 18.90 -24.80 -1.17
N ALA A 241 17.65 -24.86 -0.74
CA ALA A 241 16.83 -26.08 -0.72
C ALA A 241 16.38 -26.55 -2.12
N GLY A 242 16.68 -25.79 -3.20
CA GLY A 242 16.37 -26.15 -4.57
C GLY A 242 15.05 -25.58 -5.12
N LEU A 243 14.39 -24.65 -4.41
CA LEU A 243 13.29 -23.87 -4.96
C LEU A 243 13.89 -22.71 -5.77
N GLU A 244 14.09 -22.92 -7.06
CA GLU A 244 14.89 -22.03 -7.91
C GLU A 244 14.27 -20.66 -8.15
N ARG A 245 12.95 -20.48 -7.96
CA ARG A 245 12.22 -19.21 -8.14
C ARG A 245 11.15 -19.10 -7.07
N VAL A 246 11.35 -18.20 -6.14
CA VAL A 246 10.42 -17.97 -5.02
C VAL A 246 10.15 -16.49 -4.84
N TYR A 247 8.95 -16.16 -4.40
CA TYR A 247 8.62 -14.82 -3.94
C TYR A 247 7.70 -14.86 -2.72
N GLU A 248 7.73 -13.79 -1.96
CA GLU A 248 6.80 -13.55 -0.86
C GLU A 248 6.28 -12.12 -0.92
N ILE A 249 4.96 -11.94 -0.75
CA ILE A 249 4.35 -10.62 -0.52
C ILE A 249 3.85 -10.61 0.91
N GLY A 250 4.52 -9.85 1.76
CA GLY A 250 4.23 -9.86 3.19
C GLY A 250 4.52 -8.55 3.89
N LYS A 251 4.21 -8.53 5.19
CA LYS A 251 4.55 -7.42 6.07
C LYS A 251 5.93 -7.59 6.66
N ASP A 252 6.73 -6.53 6.56
CA ASP A 252 7.96 -6.35 7.32
C ASP A 252 7.77 -5.24 8.35
N PHE A 253 8.58 -5.27 9.40
CA PHE A 253 8.40 -4.45 10.59
C PHE A 253 9.73 -3.80 10.96
N ARG A 254 9.81 -2.47 10.91
CA ARG A 254 11.00 -1.70 11.32
C ARG A 254 10.61 -0.70 12.39
N ASN A 255 11.25 -0.80 13.56
CA ASN A 255 10.99 0.04 14.72
C ASN A 255 11.67 1.41 14.57
N GLU A 256 11.21 2.14 13.58
CA GLU A 256 11.72 3.44 13.16
C GLU A 256 10.65 4.52 13.22
N GLY A 257 11.04 5.77 12.89
CA GLY A 257 10.13 6.90 12.88
C GLY A 257 9.06 6.81 11.77
N VAL A 258 7.92 7.45 12.01
CA VAL A 258 6.82 7.56 11.06
C VAL A 258 6.97 8.84 10.23
N SER A 259 6.99 8.73 8.89
CA SER A 259 7.12 9.85 7.97
C SER A 259 6.15 9.74 6.78
N PHE A 260 6.28 10.62 5.80
CA PHE A 260 5.49 10.53 4.56
C PHE A 260 5.87 9.31 3.70
N LYS A 261 7.07 8.76 3.87
CA LYS A 261 7.59 7.59 3.13
C LYS A 261 7.93 6.39 4.01
N HIS A 262 7.70 6.46 5.35
CA HIS A 262 7.99 5.39 6.28
C HIS A 262 6.80 5.10 7.20
N ASN A 263 6.50 3.81 7.36
CA ASN A 263 5.53 3.28 8.31
C ASN A 263 6.17 2.10 9.04
N PRO A 264 5.97 1.91 10.35
CA PRO A 264 6.64 0.86 11.11
C PRO A 264 6.32 -0.57 10.66
N GLU A 265 5.18 -0.77 10.04
CA GLU A 265 4.84 -1.97 9.27
C GLU A 265 4.52 -1.59 7.84
N PHE A 266 5.10 -2.28 6.88
CA PHE A 266 4.92 -1.99 5.45
C PHE A 266 4.87 -3.29 4.65
N THR A 267 4.39 -3.21 3.42
CA THR A 267 4.28 -4.39 2.56
C THR A 267 5.46 -4.42 1.59
N MET A 268 6.20 -5.52 1.66
CA MET A 268 7.25 -5.84 0.69
C MET A 268 6.80 -6.95 -0.25
N LEU A 269 7.23 -6.86 -1.50
CA LEU A 269 7.43 -8.01 -2.37
C LEU A 269 8.93 -8.27 -2.41
N GLU A 270 9.36 -9.46 -2.02
CA GLU A 270 10.71 -9.96 -2.29
C GLU A 270 10.64 -11.18 -3.18
N TRP A 271 11.54 -11.28 -4.18
CA TRP A 271 11.67 -12.44 -5.03
C TRP A 271 13.14 -12.80 -5.27
N TYR A 272 13.42 -14.12 -5.41
CA TYR A 272 14.75 -14.66 -5.63
C TYR A 272 14.72 -15.68 -6.75
N GLN A 273 15.71 -15.60 -7.65
CA GLN A 273 15.86 -16.48 -8.80
C GLN A 273 17.27 -17.05 -8.85
N ALA A 274 17.38 -18.37 -8.76
CA ALA A 274 18.64 -19.09 -8.96
C ALA A 274 19.09 -19.04 -10.42
N TYR A 275 20.40 -19.12 -10.63
CA TYR A 275 21.08 -19.10 -11.95
C TYR A 275 20.81 -17.82 -12.74
N ALA A 276 20.60 -16.71 -12.03
CA ALA A 276 20.37 -15.37 -12.58
C ALA A 276 21.31 -14.35 -11.93
N ASP A 277 21.63 -13.28 -12.63
CA ASP A 277 22.37 -12.14 -12.12
C ASP A 277 21.46 -10.89 -11.98
N TYR A 278 22.06 -9.77 -11.55
CA TYR A 278 21.35 -8.51 -11.35
C TYR A 278 20.78 -7.91 -12.67
N ARG A 279 21.29 -8.31 -13.85
CA ARG A 279 20.77 -7.86 -15.14
C ARG A 279 19.45 -8.55 -15.45
N ASP A 280 19.37 -9.87 -15.21
CA ASP A 280 18.12 -10.63 -15.29
C ASP A 280 17.09 -10.06 -14.32
N GLY A 281 17.56 -9.66 -13.11
CA GLY A 281 16.75 -8.99 -12.11
C GLY A 281 16.15 -7.68 -12.57
N MET A 282 16.95 -6.81 -13.22
CA MET A 282 16.44 -5.56 -13.79
C MET A 282 15.40 -5.79 -14.87
N GLU A 283 15.61 -6.76 -15.79
CA GLU A 283 14.65 -7.05 -16.86
C GLU A 283 13.30 -7.57 -16.34
N LEU A 284 13.30 -8.45 -15.35
CA LEU A 284 12.07 -8.93 -14.73
C LEU A 284 11.37 -7.81 -13.94
N THR A 285 12.15 -7.01 -13.23
CA THR A 285 11.65 -5.85 -12.48
C THR A 285 10.90 -4.86 -13.38
N GLU A 286 11.47 -4.52 -14.53
CA GLU A 286 10.82 -3.64 -15.52
C GLU A 286 9.42 -4.17 -15.90
N ARG A 287 9.28 -5.47 -16.13
CA ARG A 287 7.99 -6.10 -16.47
C ARG A 287 7.00 -6.09 -15.30
N VAL A 288 7.48 -6.38 -14.10
CA VAL A 288 6.65 -6.38 -12.88
C VAL A 288 6.11 -4.98 -12.60
N VAL A 289 6.97 -3.95 -12.69
CA VAL A 289 6.57 -2.56 -12.41
C VAL A 289 5.70 -1.99 -13.52
N ALA A 290 5.96 -2.31 -14.80
CA ALA A 290 5.10 -1.91 -15.90
C ALA A 290 3.68 -2.48 -15.75
N ALA A 291 3.56 -3.78 -15.44
CA ALA A 291 2.25 -4.42 -15.20
C ALA A 291 1.53 -3.83 -13.97
N ALA A 292 2.27 -3.45 -12.94
CA ALA A 292 1.73 -2.74 -11.77
C ALA A 292 1.20 -1.35 -12.16
N GLY A 293 1.92 -0.64 -13.03
CA GLY A 293 1.52 0.66 -13.57
C GLY A 293 0.23 0.60 -14.37
N ASP A 294 0.13 -0.36 -15.29
CA ASP A 294 -1.09 -0.60 -16.08
C ASP A 294 -2.29 -0.89 -15.16
N ALA A 295 -2.10 -1.72 -14.14
CA ALA A 295 -3.14 -2.08 -13.19
C ALA A 295 -3.57 -0.91 -12.28
N ALA A 296 -2.66 0.02 -12.00
CA ALA A 296 -2.92 1.25 -11.25
C ALA A 296 -3.60 2.32 -12.10
N GLY A 297 -3.50 2.23 -13.43
CA GLY A 297 -3.91 3.27 -14.37
C GLY A 297 -3.02 4.53 -14.23
N THR A 298 -1.69 4.34 -14.09
CA THR A 298 -0.74 5.45 -13.94
C THR A 298 -0.55 6.20 -15.26
N GLU A 299 -0.24 7.51 -15.17
CA GLU A 299 0.18 8.32 -16.31
C GLU A 299 1.71 8.30 -16.53
N LEU A 300 2.45 7.63 -15.64
CA LEU A 300 3.91 7.50 -15.75
C LEU A 300 4.27 6.60 -16.93
N ASP A 301 5.25 7.01 -17.71
CA ASP A 301 5.84 6.15 -18.74
C ASP A 301 6.82 5.17 -18.08
N LEU A 302 6.37 3.93 -17.94
CA LEU A 302 7.14 2.82 -17.37
C LEU A 302 7.63 1.85 -18.44
N THR A 303 7.65 2.27 -19.71
CA THR A 303 8.04 1.42 -20.84
C THR A 303 9.52 1.00 -20.75
N PRO A 304 9.82 -0.31 -20.75
CA PRO A 304 11.21 -0.81 -20.83
C PRO A 304 11.85 -0.55 -22.20
N PRO A 305 13.20 -0.51 -22.29
CA PRO A 305 14.16 -0.65 -21.18
C PRO A 305 14.45 0.70 -20.48
N TRP A 306 14.63 0.65 -19.16
CA TRP A 306 15.01 1.84 -18.39
C TRP A 306 16.53 2.08 -18.48
N PRO A 307 17.01 3.32 -18.38
CA PRO A 307 18.43 3.63 -18.29
C PRO A 307 19.12 2.92 -17.12
N ARG A 308 20.35 2.41 -17.35
CA ARG A 308 21.24 1.85 -16.32
C ARG A 308 22.40 2.81 -16.14
N ILE A 309 22.46 3.49 -15.01
CA ILE A 309 23.40 4.60 -14.74
C ILE A 309 24.34 4.15 -13.61
N PRO A 310 25.64 4.05 -13.83
CA PRO A 310 26.58 3.78 -12.75
C PRO A 310 26.48 4.83 -11.64
N LEU A 311 26.39 4.41 -10.37
CA LEU A 311 26.23 5.30 -9.22
C LEU A 311 27.28 6.41 -9.18
N ARG A 312 28.55 6.03 -9.41
CA ARG A 312 29.67 6.98 -9.45
C ARG A 312 29.45 8.10 -10.48
N GLU A 313 29.01 7.72 -11.69
CA GLU A 313 28.74 8.67 -12.77
C GLU A 313 27.59 9.61 -12.44
N ALA A 314 26.51 9.07 -11.86
CA ALA A 314 25.38 9.86 -11.41
C ALA A 314 25.77 10.89 -10.33
N ILE A 315 26.61 10.50 -9.37
CA ILE A 315 27.10 11.43 -8.34
C ILE A 315 28.01 12.50 -8.96
N ILE A 316 28.90 12.14 -9.88
CA ILE A 316 29.76 13.10 -10.56
C ILE A 316 28.92 14.10 -11.38
N GLU A 317 27.94 13.61 -12.13
CA GLU A 317 27.09 14.43 -12.98
C GLU A 317 26.23 15.41 -12.16
N HIS A 318 25.57 14.92 -11.11
CA HIS A 318 24.57 15.70 -10.39
C HIS A 318 25.10 16.45 -9.16
N ALA A 319 26.10 15.92 -8.50
CA ALA A 319 26.73 16.56 -7.34
C ALA A 319 28.05 17.26 -7.67
N GLY A 320 28.75 16.88 -8.76
CA GLY A 320 30.02 17.45 -9.14
C GLY A 320 31.20 17.00 -8.28
N ILE A 321 31.07 15.87 -7.58
CA ILE A 321 32.10 15.27 -6.73
C ILE A 321 32.25 13.78 -7.08
N ASP A 322 33.49 13.31 -7.17
CA ASP A 322 33.77 11.89 -7.34
C ASP A 322 33.94 11.23 -5.95
N PRO A 323 33.00 10.39 -5.50
CA PRO A 323 33.06 9.80 -4.17
C PRO A 323 34.18 8.77 -4.02
N MET A 324 34.69 8.22 -5.13
CA MET A 324 35.65 7.11 -5.13
C MET A 324 37.12 7.52 -5.05
N ILE A 325 37.45 8.81 -5.22
CA ILE A 325 38.86 9.26 -5.32
C ILE A 325 39.64 8.98 -4.04
N ASP A 326 39.11 9.37 -2.86
CA ASP A 326 39.87 9.33 -1.62
C ASP A 326 39.22 8.44 -0.54
N ARG A 327 37.97 8.00 -0.74
CA ARG A 327 37.15 7.29 0.27
C ARG A 327 37.22 7.94 1.67
N ASP A 328 37.38 9.29 1.69
CA ASP A 328 37.46 10.08 2.89
C ASP A 328 36.07 10.65 3.27
N PRO A 329 35.46 10.24 4.39
CA PRO A 329 34.19 10.79 4.82
C PRO A 329 34.25 12.31 5.05
N GLU A 330 35.34 12.84 5.56
CA GLU A 330 35.48 14.26 5.86
C GLU A 330 35.46 15.15 4.61
N ARG A 331 35.87 14.61 3.47
CA ARG A 331 35.76 15.31 2.18
C ARG A 331 34.30 15.45 1.74
N LEU A 332 33.53 14.38 1.85
CA LEU A 332 32.10 14.39 1.53
C LEU A 332 31.31 15.27 2.51
N LYS A 333 31.64 15.21 3.78
CA LYS A 333 31.04 16.07 4.82
C LYS A 333 31.31 17.56 4.54
N ARG A 334 32.54 17.94 4.21
CA ARG A 334 32.86 19.33 3.81
C ARG A 334 32.07 19.75 2.58
N PHE A 335 31.97 18.89 1.58
CA PHE A 335 31.18 19.14 0.36
C PHE A 335 29.70 19.41 0.69
N MET A 336 29.11 18.63 1.60
CA MET A 336 27.72 18.79 2.07
C MET A 336 27.55 20.06 2.92
N ALA A 337 28.47 20.33 3.84
CA ALA A 337 28.47 21.53 4.68
C ALA A 337 28.49 22.83 3.87
N GLU A 338 29.34 22.90 2.85
CA GLU A 338 29.41 24.05 1.93
C GLU A 338 28.10 24.33 1.19
N ARG A 339 27.20 23.35 1.11
CA ARG A 339 25.88 23.41 0.46
C ARG A 339 24.72 23.47 1.45
N GLY A 340 25.01 23.59 2.74
CA GLY A 340 24.00 23.71 3.79
C GLY A 340 23.25 22.41 4.10
N VAL A 341 23.82 21.26 3.72
CA VAL A 341 23.26 19.94 4.02
C VAL A 341 23.76 19.47 5.39
N ASP A 342 22.84 19.11 6.28
CA ASP A 342 23.19 18.54 7.59
C ASP A 342 23.75 17.13 7.42
N HIS A 343 24.94 16.90 7.91
CA HIS A 343 25.69 15.64 7.85
C HIS A 343 26.11 15.14 9.22
N SER A 344 25.51 15.65 10.28
CA SER A 344 25.89 15.37 11.69
C SER A 344 25.73 13.89 12.05
N ALA A 345 24.84 13.17 11.37
CA ALA A 345 24.60 11.74 11.56
C ALA A 345 25.54 10.83 10.79
N ASP A 346 26.39 11.37 9.87
CA ASP A 346 27.26 10.55 9.03
C ASP A 346 28.56 10.22 9.76
N HIS A 347 28.72 8.98 10.14
CA HIS A 347 29.91 8.48 10.85
C HIS A 347 30.89 7.74 9.94
N THR A 348 30.41 7.24 8.79
CA THR A 348 31.20 6.45 7.84
C THR A 348 31.19 7.08 6.44
N TRP A 349 32.16 6.69 5.62
CA TRP A 349 32.19 7.09 4.21
C TRP A 349 30.95 6.58 3.45
N ALA A 350 30.49 5.38 3.73
CA ALA A 350 29.30 4.79 3.12
C ALA A 350 28.05 5.63 3.41
N GLN A 351 27.83 6.03 4.67
CA GLN A 351 26.72 6.92 5.06
C GLN A 351 26.82 8.29 4.36
N ALA A 352 28.02 8.85 4.24
CA ALA A 352 28.21 10.12 3.56
C ALA A 352 27.92 10.00 2.03
N VAL A 353 28.27 8.87 1.40
CA VAL A 353 27.91 8.62 -0.02
C VAL A 353 26.42 8.49 -0.20
N ASP A 354 25.75 7.73 0.65
CA ASP A 354 24.28 7.55 0.64
C ASP A 354 23.56 8.90 0.82
N HIS A 355 24.07 9.73 1.70
CA HIS A 355 23.54 11.07 1.94
C HIS A 355 23.74 12.02 0.74
N VAL A 356 24.90 11.96 0.07
CA VAL A 356 25.12 12.69 -1.19
C VAL A 356 24.17 12.18 -2.28
N LEU A 357 23.97 10.87 -2.38
CA LEU A 357 23.04 10.25 -3.31
C LEU A 357 21.62 10.79 -3.09
N SER A 358 21.10 10.65 -1.88
CA SER A 358 19.72 11.02 -1.55
C SER A 358 19.44 12.52 -1.71
N HIS A 359 20.44 13.37 -1.51
CA HIS A 359 20.27 14.82 -1.57
C HIS A 359 20.46 15.42 -2.98
N PHE A 360 21.43 14.90 -3.73
CA PHE A 360 21.85 15.52 -4.98
C PHE A 360 21.50 14.72 -6.24
N VAL A 361 21.29 13.41 -6.15
CA VAL A 361 21.05 12.53 -7.29
C VAL A 361 19.58 12.11 -7.38
N GLU A 362 19.04 11.49 -6.34
CA GLU A 362 17.66 10.98 -6.33
C GLU A 362 16.63 12.01 -6.83
N PRO A 363 16.61 13.27 -6.33
CA PRO A 363 15.60 14.26 -6.75
C PRO A 363 15.69 14.63 -8.23
N ARG A 364 16.78 14.25 -8.92
CA ARG A 364 17.02 14.55 -10.35
C ARG A 364 16.59 13.42 -11.28
N ILE A 365 16.33 12.24 -10.72
CA ILE A 365 15.85 11.09 -11.49
C ILE A 365 14.32 11.17 -11.56
N THR A 366 13.81 11.86 -12.58
CA THR A 366 12.36 12.09 -12.76
C THR A 366 11.66 10.98 -13.54
N SER A 367 12.38 10.29 -14.43
CA SER A 367 11.89 9.14 -15.18
C SER A 367 12.45 7.85 -14.58
N PRO A 368 11.82 6.68 -14.83
CA PRO A 368 12.33 5.41 -14.34
C PRO A 368 13.76 5.15 -14.79
N ALA A 369 14.67 4.88 -13.86
CA ALA A 369 16.05 4.54 -14.14
C ALA A 369 16.63 3.66 -13.04
N PHE A 370 17.59 2.83 -13.40
CA PHE A 370 18.40 2.07 -12.45
C PHE A 370 19.70 2.80 -12.16
N LEU A 371 20.05 2.96 -10.89
CA LEU A 371 21.42 3.19 -10.46
C LEU A 371 22.06 1.85 -10.19
N ILE A 372 23.27 1.62 -10.73
CA ILE A 372 23.97 0.34 -10.67
C ILE A 372 25.40 0.51 -10.15
N ASP A 373 26.05 -0.60 -9.84
CA ASP A 373 27.49 -0.66 -9.50
C ASP A 373 27.82 0.13 -8.23
N TYR A 374 27.20 -0.25 -7.14
CA TYR A 374 27.39 0.34 -5.82
C TYR A 374 28.74 -0.04 -5.19
N PRO A 375 29.35 0.81 -4.36
CA PRO A 375 30.49 0.42 -3.54
C PRO A 375 30.14 -0.74 -2.58
N VAL A 376 31.11 -1.61 -2.34
CA VAL A 376 30.92 -2.78 -1.48
C VAL A 376 30.52 -2.43 -0.04
N GLU A 377 30.98 -1.28 0.46
CA GLU A 377 30.70 -0.79 1.80
C GLU A 377 29.22 -0.44 2.02
N LEU A 378 28.48 -0.16 0.94
CA LEU A 378 27.03 0.12 0.97
C LEU A 378 26.16 -1.13 0.87
N SER A 379 26.75 -2.34 0.73
CA SER A 379 25.99 -3.50 0.26
C SER A 379 26.48 -4.82 0.87
N PRO A 380 26.15 -5.10 2.15
CA PRO A 380 26.71 -6.25 2.87
C PRO A 380 26.27 -7.63 2.32
N PHE A 381 25.18 -7.69 1.55
CA PHE A 381 24.63 -8.94 1.02
C PHE A 381 24.83 -9.13 -0.50
N ALA A 382 25.33 -8.10 -1.19
CA ALA A 382 25.52 -8.13 -2.63
C ALA A 382 26.89 -8.74 -3.02
N LYS A 383 26.90 -9.45 -4.15
CA LYS A 383 28.12 -10.07 -4.68
C LYS A 383 29.05 -9.02 -5.32
N ARG A 384 30.36 -9.16 -5.10
CA ARG A 384 31.37 -8.30 -5.74
C ARG A 384 31.35 -8.47 -7.25
N SER A 385 31.50 -7.37 -7.96
CA SER A 385 31.70 -7.43 -9.41
C SER A 385 33.04 -8.11 -9.74
N PRO A 386 33.07 -9.10 -10.63
CA PRO A 386 34.30 -9.74 -11.03
C PRO A 386 35.30 -8.80 -11.72
N ALA A 387 34.79 -7.79 -12.44
CA ALA A 387 35.60 -6.82 -13.16
C ALA A 387 36.11 -5.69 -12.26
N HIS A 388 35.34 -5.34 -11.22
CA HIS A 388 35.58 -4.23 -10.30
C HIS A 388 35.34 -4.67 -8.86
N PRO A 389 36.33 -5.32 -8.21
CA PRO A 389 36.14 -5.90 -6.86
C PRO A 389 35.78 -4.90 -5.75
N GLU A 390 35.99 -3.61 -5.98
CA GLU A 390 35.58 -2.50 -5.12
C GLU A 390 34.08 -2.18 -5.21
N LEU A 391 33.40 -2.70 -6.24
CA LEU A 391 31.99 -2.54 -6.50
C LEU A 391 31.24 -3.86 -6.32
N VAL A 392 29.92 -3.77 -6.15
CA VAL A 392 29.02 -4.93 -6.12
C VAL A 392 28.00 -4.85 -7.25
N GLU A 393 27.52 -5.99 -7.69
CA GLU A 393 26.42 -6.13 -8.66
C GLU A 393 25.08 -5.84 -7.97
N ARG A 394 24.84 -4.56 -7.66
CA ARG A 394 23.60 -4.03 -7.04
C ARG A 394 22.97 -2.98 -7.96
N PHE A 395 21.67 -2.93 -7.92
CA PHE A 395 20.88 -1.88 -8.54
C PHE A 395 19.76 -1.40 -7.62
N GLU A 396 19.44 -0.15 -7.73
CA GLU A 396 18.20 0.43 -7.20
C GLU A 396 17.46 1.13 -8.33
N ALA A 397 16.14 1.06 -8.34
CA ALA A 397 15.34 1.81 -9.28
C ALA A 397 14.73 3.05 -8.62
N PHE A 398 14.78 4.14 -9.36
CA PHE A 398 14.24 5.43 -8.97
C PHE A 398 13.24 5.92 -10.00
N CYS A 399 12.24 6.66 -9.54
CA CYS A 399 11.30 7.39 -10.37
C CYS A 399 10.70 8.55 -9.57
N ASN A 400 10.55 9.73 -10.19
CA ASN A 400 10.06 10.95 -9.54
C ASN A 400 10.80 11.30 -8.23
N GLY A 401 12.12 11.10 -8.21
CA GLY A 401 12.94 11.41 -7.03
C GLY A 401 12.78 10.47 -5.85
N ALA A 402 12.26 9.28 -6.06
CA ALA A 402 12.06 8.29 -5.01
C ALA A 402 12.57 6.92 -5.42
N GLU A 403 13.29 6.25 -4.51
CA GLU A 403 13.62 4.84 -4.60
C GLU A 403 12.34 4.00 -4.50
N ILE A 404 12.15 3.06 -5.43
CA ILE A 404 11.00 2.15 -5.48
C ILE A 404 11.37 0.70 -5.19
N LEU A 405 12.62 0.32 -5.44
CA LEU A 405 13.11 -1.05 -5.24
C LEU A 405 14.63 -1.10 -5.14
N ASN A 406 15.11 -2.21 -4.59
CA ASN A 406 16.52 -2.57 -4.48
C ASN A 406 16.70 -4.04 -4.88
N GLY A 407 17.80 -4.36 -5.57
CA GLY A 407 18.12 -5.72 -5.96
C GLY A 407 19.60 -5.90 -6.29
N TYR A 408 20.04 -7.14 -6.27
CA TYR A 408 21.46 -7.47 -6.53
C TYR A 408 21.68 -8.92 -6.91
N SER A 409 22.85 -9.19 -7.50
CA SER A 409 23.39 -10.56 -7.48
C SER A 409 23.75 -10.90 -6.04
N GLU A 410 23.21 -12.00 -5.53
CA GLU A 410 23.36 -12.39 -4.14
C GLU A 410 24.78 -12.86 -3.82
N LEU A 411 25.29 -12.44 -2.68
CA LEU A 411 26.50 -13.04 -2.14
C LEU A 411 26.23 -14.51 -1.80
N ASN A 412 26.88 -15.42 -2.50
CA ASN A 412 26.73 -16.86 -2.34
C ASN A 412 27.99 -17.56 -1.84
N ASP A 413 29.01 -16.80 -1.41
CA ASP A 413 30.22 -17.29 -0.77
C ASP A 413 30.05 -17.22 0.77
N PRO A 414 29.94 -18.36 1.47
CA PRO A 414 29.73 -18.37 2.92
C PRO A 414 30.92 -17.79 3.71
N ILE A 415 32.13 -17.82 3.13
CA ILE A 415 33.33 -17.28 3.80
C ILE A 415 33.32 -15.75 3.74
N ASP A 416 33.05 -15.15 2.58
CA ASP A 416 32.89 -13.70 2.44
C ASP A 416 31.66 -13.21 3.26
N GLN A 417 30.55 -13.96 3.27
CA GLN A 417 29.37 -13.59 4.06
C GLN A 417 29.65 -13.56 5.56
N ARG A 418 30.38 -14.56 6.08
CA ARG A 418 30.81 -14.56 7.49
C ARG A 418 31.66 -13.34 7.81
N GLN A 419 32.63 -13.02 6.96
CA GLN A 419 33.49 -11.87 7.15
C GLN A 419 32.68 -10.57 7.20
N ARG A 420 31.70 -10.41 6.33
CA ARG A 420 30.82 -9.20 6.33
C ARG A 420 29.94 -9.11 7.56
N PHE A 421 29.43 -10.23 8.07
CA PHE A 421 28.73 -10.24 9.35
C PHE A 421 29.64 -9.84 10.54
N GLU A 422 30.87 -10.33 10.55
CA GLU A 422 31.85 -9.93 11.57
C GLU A 422 32.22 -8.43 11.47
N ASP A 423 32.32 -7.90 10.25
CA ASP A 423 32.53 -6.48 10.01
C ASP A 423 31.33 -5.65 10.51
N ALA A 424 30.10 -6.10 10.27
CA ALA A 424 28.90 -5.45 10.79
C ALA A 424 28.82 -5.45 12.32
N ILE A 425 29.24 -6.55 12.97
CA ILE A 425 29.34 -6.56 14.44
C ILE A 425 30.36 -5.54 14.96
N ARG A 426 31.52 -5.43 14.31
CA ARG A 426 32.53 -4.42 14.69
C ARG A 426 31.98 -3.01 14.53
N ALA A 427 31.19 -2.74 13.49
CA ALA A 427 30.50 -1.46 13.30
C ALA A 427 29.48 -1.22 14.42
N ARG A 428 28.73 -2.27 14.84
CA ARG A 428 27.80 -2.17 15.97
C ARG A 428 28.49 -1.85 17.30
N GLU A 429 29.63 -2.48 17.59
CA GLU A 429 30.44 -2.19 18.77
C GLU A 429 30.99 -0.76 18.75
N ALA A 430 31.16 -0.19 17.55
CA ALA A 430 31.56 1.19 17.33
C ALA A 430 30.39 2.20 17.36
N GLY A 431 29.13 1.75 17.55
CA GLY A 431 27.94 2.59 17.73
C GLY A 431 26.89 2.50 16.64
N ASP A 432 27.04 1.63 15.64
CA ASP A 432 26.01 1.36 14.62
C ASP A 432 24.97 0.37 15.17
N GLU A 433 23.91 0.89 15.78
CA GLU A 433 22.86 0.08 16.43
C GLU A 433 21.98 -0.72 15.43
N ASP A 434 22.05 -0.44 14.14
CA ASP A 434 21.20 -1.04 13.11
C ASP A 434 21.80 -2.35 12.51
N ALA A 435 23.08 -2.65 12.83
CA ALA A 435 23.75 -3.85 12.35
C ALA A 435 23.13 -5.15 12.96
N PRO A 436 22.73 -6.14 12.12
CA PRO A 436 22.11 -7.38 12.58
C PRO A 436 23.13 -8.30 13.28
N PRO A 437 22.68 -9.26 14.13
CA PRO A 437 23.50 -10.33 14.65
C PRO A 437 23.92 -11.32 13.57
N ILE A 438 24.95 -12.13 13.83
CA ILE A 438 25.32 -13.25 12.94
C ILE A 438 24.21 -14.31 12.97
N ASP A 439 23.71 -14.69 11.80
CA ASP A 439 22.82 -15.83 11.62
C ASP A 439 23.64 -17.06 11.23
N GLU A 440 24.06 -17.86 12.23
CA GLU A 440 24.85 -19.06 12.03
C GLU A 440 24.09 -20.15 11.26
N ASP A 441 22.75 -20.20 11.38
CA ASP A 441 21.92 -21.15 10.63
C ASP A 441 21.84 -20.77 9.14
N TYR A 442 21.82 -19.48 8.83
CA TYR A 442 21.92 -19.02 7.44
C TYR A 442 23.29 -19.34 6.83
N LEU A 443 24.38 -19.08 7.56
CA LEU A 443 25.73 -19.44 7.10
C LEU A 443 25.86 -20.94 6.88
N LEU A 444 25.36 -21.77 7.80
CA LEU A 444 25.30 -23.20 7.65
C LEU A 444 24.54 -23.63 6.40
N ALA A 445 23.39 -23.01 6.12
CA ALA A 445 22.64 -23.26 4.89
C ALA A 445 23.46 -22.92 3.64
N MET A 446 24.15 -21.78 3.62
CA MET A 446 25.04 -21.43 2.50
C MET A 446 26.17 -22.43 2.28
N GLU A 447 26.70 -23.05 3.33
CA GLU A 447 27.76 -24.07 3.24
C GLU A 447 27.31 -25.37 2.54
N TYR A 448 25.99 -25.63 2.45
CA TYR A 448 25.44 -26.70 1.60
C TYR A 448 25.45 -26.36 0.11
N GLY A 449 25.78 -25.11 -0.24
CA GLY A 449 25.90 -24.63 -1.61
C GLY A 449 24.72 -23.77 -2.04
N MET A 450 24.91 -22.47 -2.07
CA MET A 450 23.96 -21.52 -2.65
C MET A 450 24.30 -21.27 -4.11
N PRO A 451 23.39 -21.52 -5.08
CA PRO A 451 23.64 -21.23 -6.49
C PRO A 451 23.81 -19.72 -6.72
N PRO A 452 24.40 -19.30 -7.85
CA PRO A 452 24.28 -17.92 -8.30
C PRO A 452 22.81 -17.50 -8.29
N THR A 453 22.49 -16.38 -7.69
CA THR A 453 21.09 -16.00 -7.44
C THR A 453 20.95 -14.48 -7.59
N CYS A 454 19.85 -14.03 -8.15
CA CYS A 454 19.42 -12.63 -8.09
C CYS A 454 18.23 -12.48 -7.14
N GLY A 455 18.27 -11.47 -6.29
CA GLY A 455 17.17 -11.09 -5.40
C GLY A 455 16.75 -9.63 -5.61
N VAL A 456 15.45 -9.36 -5.42
CA VAL A 456 14.88 -8.02 -5.54
C VAL A 456 13.81 -7.80 -4.48
N GLY A 457 13.88 -6.66 -3.81
CA GLY A 457 12.87 -6.18 -2.88
C GLY A 457 12.14 -4.94 -3.39
N ILE A 458 10.82 -4.98 -3.44
CA ILE A 458 9.96 -3.88 -3.90
C ILE A 458 9.04 -3.44 -2.77
N GLY A 459 9.18 -2.19 -2.34
CA GLY A 459 8.30 -1.57 -1.36
C GLY A 459 6.93 -1.24 -1.97
N ILE A 460 5.93 -2.11 -1.77
CA ILE A 460 4.60 -1.95 -2.39
C ILE A 460 3.93 -0.64 -2.00
N ASP A 461 4.08 -0.19 -0.76
CA ASP A 461 3.48 1.06 -0.29
C ASP A 461 4.03 2.28 -1.03
N ARG A 462 5.36 2.31 -1.27
CA ARG A 462 6.02 3.36 -2.06
C ARG A 462 5.65 3.26 -3.54
N LEU A 463 5.65 2.06 -4.09
CA LEU A 463 5.26 1.86 -5.49
C LEU A 463 3.83 2.34 -5.74
N VAL A 464 2.86 1.97 -4.91
CA VAL A 464 1.47 2.41 -5.05
C VAL A 464 1.35 3.93 -4.89
N MET A 465 2.06 4.53 -3.92
CA MET A 465 2.13 5.99 -3.76
C MET A 465 2.58 6.66 -5.05
N LEU A 466 3.67 6.19 -5.65
CA LEU A 466 4.21 6.70 -6.91
C LEU A 466 3.22 6.54 -8.06
N LEU A 467 2.71 5.32 -8.28
CA LEU A 467 1.82 5.00 -9.40
C LEU A 467 0.50 5.77 -9.34
N ARG A 468 0.05 6.15 -8.15
CA ARG A 468 -1.18 6.93 -7.92
C ARG A 468 -0.92 8.44 -7.75
N GLY A 469 0.32 8.90 -7.90
CA GLY A 469 0.69 10.31 -7.76
C GLY A 469 0.37 10.89 -6.37
N LYS A 470 0.53 10.07 -5.30
CA LYS A 470 0.18 10.50 -3.94
C LYS A 470 1.40 11.08 -3.21
N PRO A 471 1.19 12.09 -2.35
CA PRO A 471 2.27 12.72 -1.61
C PRO A 471 2.79 11.91 -0.43
N SER A 472 2.10 10.84 -0.03
CA SER A 472 2.45 10.02 1.13
C SER A 472 1.96 8.58 0.99
N ILE A 473 2.76 7.63 1.49
CA ILE A 473 2.36 6.20 1.59
C ILE A 473 1.07 6.01 2.41
N ARG A 474 0.75 6.95 3.32
CA ARG A 474 -0.48 6.92 4.13
C ARG A 474 -1.76 7.01 3.31
N GLU A 475 -1.70 7.56 2.11
CA GLU A 475 -2.83 7.56 1.18
C GLU A 475 -3.14 6.14 0.67
N GLY A 476 -2.11 5.34 0.41
CA GLY A 476 -2.22 3.96 -0.07
C GLY A 476 -2.35 2.90 1.02
N ILE A 477 -2.03 3.21 2.29
CA ILE A 477 -2.20 2.33 3.44
C ILE A 477 -3.58 2.59 4.05
N LEU A 478 -4.41 1.54 4.18
CA LEU A 478 -5.76 1.70 4.70
C LEU A 478 -5.78 2.23 6.13
N PHE A 479 -4.97 1.67 7.02
CA PHE A 479 -4.86 2.08 8.42
C PHE A 479 -3.38 2.35 8.75
N PRO A 480 -2.85 3.54 8.42
CA PRO A 480 -1.46 3.89 8.70
C PRO A 480 -1.23 4.12 10.20
N ALA A 481 0.01 3.87 10.64
CA ALA A 481 0.42 4.27 11.99
C ALA A 481 0.46 5.80 12.09
N LEU A 482 -0.11 6.33 13.16
CA LEU A 482 -0.21 7.76 13.43
C LEU A 482 0.30 8.04 14.84
N ARG A 483 0.86 9.23 15.04
CA ARG A 483 1.17 9.72 16.39
C ARG A 483 -0.12 9.94 17.18
N ASP A 484 -0.05 9.79 18.49
CA ASP A 484 -1.17 10.15 19.35
C ASP A 484 -1.53 11.63 19.18
N ARG A 485 -2.81 11.95 19.36
CA ARG A 485 -3.25 13.35 19.42
C ARG A 485 -2.62 13.97 20.67
N MET A 486 -1.84 15.03 20.49
CA MET A 486 -1.35 15.85 21.62
C MET A 486 -2.50 16.64 22.22
#